data_8308095cd5891fa2d304fe631709397f
#
_entry.id   8308095cd5891fa2d304fe631709397f
#
_cell.length_a   1.000
_cell.length_b   1.000
_cell.length_c   1.000
_cell.angle_alpha   90.00
_cell.angle_beta   90.00
_cell.angle_gamma   90.00
#
_symmetry.space_group_name_H-M   'P 1'
#
loop_
_entity.id
_entity.type
_entity.pdbx_description
1 polymer ?
#
loop_
_entity_poly.entity_id
_entity_poly.type
_entity_poly.pdbx_seq_one_letter_code
_entity_poly.pdbx_strand_id
1 'polypeptide(L)'
;MKKMTRFAAVVTAAAVAAAGLVGCSDSGSNADGPSVYFLNFKPEQDNAYQEIAKKYTEETGVNVKVVTAASGSYEQTLKSEVGKKDAPTLFQVNGPAGQLTWESYMSDLSDTEFAKQLNADTPPLKNADGKIVAVPIAVEGYGIIVNEEIFDKYFALPDSKAKSLDEITSFDKLKEVSDDMQARKGELGIDGAFAAASLASGEEWRYQTHLLNPAMDQEFKDAGVTDMDEMQFTYNKEFKNLFDLYLEDSTIAPSLTPSKAVSDSMADFALGKAAMVQNGNWAWSQISDVSGNVVKADKIKFLPMYMGLPDEAERGISVGTENYLAVNAKASEEDQKASIDFANWLYTGDGMKYVVNDLGLISPFEGFKDLGTPEDPLGKQVAKYMQDSSVKTYPWTFQYMPSQQFKDDFGADLAQYASGNLEWDEVVTAFKENWAAEKAANWKK
;
A
#
# COMPACT_ATOMS: atom_id res chain seq x y z
N MET A 1 -57.79 6.47 -33.02
CA MET A 1 -58.42 7.73 -33.52
C MET A 1 -57.96 8.88 -32.65
N LYS A 2 -57.48 9.99 -33.33
CA LYS A 2 -57.26 11.39 -32.86
C LYS A 2 -56.13 11.59 -31.88
N LYS A 3 -55.24 12.57 -31.99
CA LYS A 3 -54.78 13.45 -33.13
C LYS A 3 -53.45 14.07 -32.69
N MET A 4 -52.52 14.11 -33.60
CA MET A 4 -51.29 14.95 -33.57
C MET A 4 -51.68 16.42 -33.44
N THR A 5 -50.85 17.20 -32.71
CA THR A 5 -50.72 18.63 -33.01
C THR A 5 -49.27 19.03 -32.89
N ARG A 6 -48.72 19.37 -34.04
CA ARG A 6 -47.47 20.10 -34.24
C ARG A 6 -47.71 21.57 -33.99
N PHE A 7 -46.79 22.27 -33.38
CA PHE A 7 -46.59 23.70 -33.58
C PHE A 7 -45.16 24.03 -33.92
N ALA A 8 -45.01 24.74 -34.97
CA ALA A 8 -43.72 25.17 -35.60
C ALA A 8 -43.45 26.62 -35.27
N ALA A 9 -42.16 26.89 -35.16
CA ALA A 9 -41.35 28.05 -35.53
C ALA A 9 -41.91 29.48 -35.38
N VAL A 10 -41.11 30.36 -34.78
CA VAL A 10 -40.76 31.65 -35.37
C VAL A 10 -39.35 32.06 -34.96
N VAL A 11 -38.50 32.28 -35.96
CA VAL A 11 -37.19 32.93 -35.93
C VAL A 11 -37.39 34.44 -35.84
N THR A 12 -36.64 35.10 -34.94
CA THR A 12 -36.37 36.53 -35.11
C THR A 12 -34.94 36.84 -34.74
N ALA A 13 -34.16 37.17 -35.71
CA ALA A 13 -32.82 37.73 -35.60
C ALA A 13 -32.90 39.22 -35.32
N ALA A 14 -32.15 39.72 -34.37
CA ALA A 14 -31.73 41.12 -34.31
C ALA A 14 -30.33 41.21 -33.71
N ALA A 15 -29.41 41.63 -34.53
CA ALA A 15 -28.05 42.00 -34.17
C ALA A 15 -28.03 43.41 -33.56
N VAL A 16 -27.30 43.59 -32.45
CA VAL A 16 -26.62 44.87 -32.14
C VAL A 16 -25.33 44.56 -31.40
N ALA A 17 -24.30 45.27 -31.82
CA ALA A 17 -22.88 45.10 -31.55
C ALA A 17 -22.40 45.69 -30.21
N ALA A 18 -21.27 45.16 -29.79
CA ALA A 18 -20.11 45.74 -29.12
C ALA A 18 -20.29 46.42 -27.74
N ALA A 19 -19.70 45.80 -26.73
CA ALA A 19 -18.55 46.29 -25.96
C ALA A 19 -18.44 45.50 -24.63
N GLY A 20 -17.25 45.09 -24.29
CA GLY A 20 -16.94 44.58 -22.94
C GLY A 20 -16.27 43.19 -22.93
N LEU A 21 -15.07 43.11 -23.47
CA LEU A 21 -14.11 42.04 -23.12
C LEU A 21 -13.79 42.14 -21.62
N VAL A 22 -14.46 41.32 -20.84
CA VAL A 22 -13.87 40.83 -19.59
C VAL A 22 -13.60 39.36 -19.86
N GLY A 23 -12.38 39.09 -20.26
CA GLY A 23 -11.87 37.74 -20.38
C GLY A 23 -11.87 37.10 -19.02
N CYS A 24 -12.73 36.10 -18.80
CA CYS A 24 -12.40 35.02 -17.92
C CYS A 24 -11.24 34.29 -18.61
N SER A 25 -10.03 34.60 -18.20
CA SER A 25 -8.86 33.81 -18.53
C SER A 25 -9.05 32.45 -17.88
N ASP A 26 -9.48 31.53 -18.70
CA ASP A 26 -9.17 30.11 -18.48
C ASP A 26 -7.63 30.04 -18.40
N SER A 27 -7.11 29.91 -17.20
CA SER A 27 -5.69 29.77 -16.98
C SER A 27 -5.25 28.35 -17.42
N GLY A 28 -5.30 28.13 -18.73
CA GLY A 28 -4.44 27.18 -19.38
C GLY A 28 -3.02 27.74 -19.29
N SER A 29 -2.27 27.39 -18.28
CA SER A 29 -0.85 27.69 -18.20
C SER A 29 -0.12 26.87 -19.25
N ASN A 30 0.02 27.40 -20.46
CA ASN A 30 1.17 27.12 -21.29
C ASN A 30 2.36 27.84 -20.65
N ALA A 31 2.91 27.24 -19.60
CA ALA A 31 4.23 27.60 -19.11
C ALA A 31 5.23 26.97 -20.09
N ASP A 32 5.85 27.80 -20.95
CA ASP A 32 7.01 27.45 -21.76
C ASP A 32 8.25 27.21 -20.85
N GLY A 33 8.17 26.28 -19.90
CA GLY A 33 9.23 26.00 -18.95
C GLY A 33 9.16 24.58 -18.42
N PRO A 34 10.25 24.09 -17.77
CA PRO A 34 10.29 22.76 -17.21
C PRO A 34 9.19 22.54 -16.16
N SER A 35 8.64 21.36 -16.15
CA SER A 35 7.54 20.98 -15.27
C SER A 35 7.72 19.56 -14.74
N VAL A 36 7.06 19.28 -13.61
CA VAL A 36 6.98 17.95 -13.02
C VAL A 36 5.56 17.44 -13.12
N TYR A 37 5.39 16.25 -13.69
CA TYR A 37 4.16 15.51 -13.59
C TYR A 37 4.43 14.24 -12.75
N PHE A 38 4.00 14.27 -11.49
CA PHE A 38 4.14 13.15 -10.57
C PHE A 38 2.87 12.30 -10.57
N LEU A 39 3.01 11.03 -10.98
CA LEU A 39 1.96 10.02 -10.84
C LEU A 39 2.12 9.32 -9.48
N ASN A 40 1.25 9.68 -8.54
CA ASN A 40 1.29 9.17 -7.17
C ASN A 40 0.55 7.85 -7.03
N PHE A 41 1.18 6.90 -6.35
CA PHE A 41 0.68 5.56 -6.07
C PHE A 41 -0.29 5.50 -4.87
N LYS A 42 -0.16 6.42 -3.89
CA LYS A 42 -0.82 6.35 -2.59
C LYS A 42 -2.02 7.31 -2.48
N PRO A 43 -3.27 6.81 -2.59
CA PRO A 43 -4.46 7.65 -2.49
C PRO A 43 -4.58 8.40 -1.17
N GLU A 44 -4.17 7.79 -0.07
CA GLU A 44 -4.20 8.38 1.28
C GLU A 44 -3.29 9.60 1.43
N GLN A 45 -2.31 9.77 0.54
CA GLN A 45 -1.35 10.87 0.57
C GLN A 45 -1.68 11.97 -0.45
N ASP A 46 -2.78 11.87 -1.22
CA ASP A 46 -3.11 12.81 -2.30
C ASP A 46 -3.10 14.26 -1.82
N ASN A 47 -3.86 14.57 -0.79
CA ASN A 47 -3.97 15.93 -0.26
C ASN A 47 -2.61 16.50 0.16
N ALA A 48 -1.78 15.69 0.81
CA ALA A 48 -0.45 16.11 1.26
C ALA A 48 0.48 16.40 0.05
N TYR A 49 0.49 15.54 -0.96
CA TYR A 49 1.28 15.78 -2.17
C TYR A 49 0.80 16.99 -2.97
N GLN A 50 -0.51 17.29 -3.01
CA GLN A 50 -1.03 18.51 -3.66
C GLN A 50 -0.50 19.76 -2.96
N GLU A 51 -0.51 19.81 -1.62
CA GLU A 51 0.04 20.93 -0.86
C GLU A 51 1.56 21.06 -0.99
N ILE A 52 2.29 19.95 -0.99
CA ILE A 52 3.75 19.90 -1.21
C ILE A 52 4.09 20.46 -2.60
N ALA A 53 3.37 20.02 -3.63
CA ALA A 53 3.54 20.49 -5.00
C ALA A 53 3.33 22.01 -5.12
N LYS A 54 2.29 22.52 -4.46
CA LYS A 54 2.01 23.95 -4.40
C LYS A 54 3.16 24.73 -3.73
N LYS A 55 3.64 24.26 -2.58
CA LYS A 55 4.75 24.89 -1.86
C LYS A 55 6.02 24.92 -2.70
N TYR A 56 6.38 23.81 -3.35
CA TYR A 56 7.54 23.77 -4.24
C TYR A 56 7.39 24.73 -5.41
N THR A 57 6.21 24.78 -6.02
CA THR A 57 5.92 25.72 -7.11
C THR A 57 6.04 27.19 -6.67
N GLU A 58 5.55 27.52 -5.47
CA GLU A 58 5.68 28.87 -4.88
C GLU A 58 7.14 29.25 -4.60
N GLU A 59 7.97 28.30 -4.17
CA GLU A 59 9.37 28.53 -3.85
C GLU A 59 10.26 28.63 -5.08
N THR A 60 10.00 27.81 -6.10
CA THR A 60 10.92 27.65 -7.25
C THR A 60 10.42 28.20 -8.57
N GLY A 61 9.11 28.42 -8.69
CA GLY A 61 8.45 28.77 -9.95
C GLY A 61 8.25 27.59 -10.90
N VAL A 62 8.73 26.38 -10.55
CA VAL A 62 8.53 25.16 -11.35
C VAL A 62 7.17 24.56 -11.03
N ASN A 63 6.34 24.38 -12.07
CA ASN A 63 5.02 23.79 -11.89
C ASN A 63 5.12 22.29 -11.59
N VAL A 64 4.48 21.84 -10.50
CA VAL A 64 4.35 20.43 -10.14
C VAL A 64 2.89 20.02 -10.20
N LYS A 65 2.56 19.12 -11.11
CA LYS A 65 1.26 18.47 -11.22
C LYS A 65 1.32 17.11 -10.55
N VAL A 66 0.47 16.88 -9.57
CA VAL A 66 0.29 15.55 -8.96
C VAL A 66 -1.02 14.94 -9.47
N VAL A 67 -0.95 13.70 -9.93
CA VAL A 67 -2.13 12.89 -10.24
C VAL A 67 -2.03 11.61 -9.43
N THR A 68 -3.04 11.34 -8.64
CA THR A 68 -3.09 10.15 -7.80
C THR A 68 -3.98 9.09 -8.44
N ALA A 69 -3.45 7.89 -8.60
CA ALA A 69 -4.23 6.75 -9.08
C ALA A 69 -5.20 6.28 -7.99
N ALA A 70 -6.37 5.79 -8.40
CA ALA A 70 -7.30 5.17 -7.47
C ALA A 70 -6.70 3.88 -6.88
N SER A 71 -7.17 3.48 -5.69
CA SER A 71 -6.75 2.23 -5.04
C SER A 71 -6.86 1.05 -6.01
N GLY A 72 -5.82 0.21 -6.06
CA GLY A 72 -5.75 -0.97 -6.93
C GLY A 72 -5.62 -0.70 -8.43
N SER A 73 -5.55 0.56 -8.89
CA SER A 73 -5.53 0.89 -10.33
C SER A 73 -4.21 1.50 -10.83
N TYR A 74 -3.19 1.58 -9.97
CA TYR A 74 -1.95 2.30 -10.30
C TYR A 74 -1.24 1.74 -11.54
N GLU A 75 -1.02 0.44 -11.62
CA GLU A 75 -0.32 -0.20 -12.76
C GLU A 75 -1.05 0.03 -14.08
N GLN A 76 -2.38 -0.05 -14.08
CA GLN A 76 -3.20 0.24 -15.26
C GLN A 76 -3.12 1.71 -15.65
N THR A 77 -3.12 2.61 -14.65
CA THR A 77 -2.98 4.05 -14.86
C THR A 77 -1.61 4.36 -15.44
N LEU A 78 -0.52 3.87 -14.85
CA LEU A 78 0.85 4.07 -15.35
C LEU A 78 0.98 3.55 -16.79
N LYS A 79 0.46 2.35 -17.07
CA LYS A 79 0.46 1.77 -18.42
C LYS A 79 -0.27 2.65 -19.44
N SER A 80 -1.35 3.29 -19.04
CA SER A 80 -2.12 4.19 -19.92
C SER A 80 -1.46 5.56 -20.13
N GLU A 81 -0.66 6.02 -19.16
CA GLU A 81 -0.10 7.37 -19.12
C GLU A 81 1.34 7.43 -19.64
N VAL A 82 2.19 6.46 -19.31
CA VAL A 82 3.65 6.53 -19.47
C VAL A 82 4.13 6.69 -20.94
N GLY A 83 3.33 6.24 -21.88
CA GLY A 83 3.62 6.34 -23.33
C GLY A 83 2.99 7.54 -24.04
N LYS A 84 2.27 8.43 -23.30
CA LYS A 84 1.62 9.62 -23.90
C LYS A 84 2.63 10.75 -24.09
N LYS A 85 2.24 11.75 -24.90
CA LYS A 85 3.03 12.97 -25.09
C LYS A 85 3.24 13.72 -23.76
N ASP A 86 2.18 13.79 -22.96
CA ASP A 86 2.18 14.45 -21.65
C ASP A 86 2.25 13.38 -20.53
N ALA A 87 3.22 12.44 -20.66
CA ALA A 87 3.46 11.35 -19.72
C ALA A 87 3.93 11.85 -18.36
N PRO A 88 3.74 11.08 -17.28
CA PRO A 88 4.40 11.36 -16.01
C PRO A 88 5.91 11.46 -16.19
N THR A 89 6.52 12.52 -15.66
CA THR A 89 7.97 12.72 -15.63
C THR A 89 8.59 12.07 -14.40
N LEU A 90 7.78 11.90 -13.36
CA LEU A 90 8.11 11.26 -12.09
C LEU A 90 7.02 10.25 -11.76
N PHE A 91 7.39 9.01 -11.48
CA PHE A 91 6.46 7.92 -11.20
C PHE A 91 7.05 6.90 -10.23
N GLN A 92 6.20 6.03 -9.71
CA GLN A 92 6.61 5.01 -8.73
C GLN A 92 6.55 3.61 -9.34
N VAL A 93 7.41 2.72 -8.87
CA VAL A 93 7.43 1.31 -9.28
C VAL A 93 7.46 0.39 -8.07
N ASN A 94 6.82 -0.76 -8.20
CA ASN A 94 6.68 -1.75 -7.14
C ASN A 94 7.84 -2.74 -7.16
N GLY A 95 8.98 -2.35 -6.59
CA GLY A 95 10.14 -3.21 -6.41
C GLY A 95 10.72 -3.80 -7.70
N PRO A 96 11.48 -4.92 -7.61
CA PRO A 96 12.11 -5.56 -8.75
C PRO A 96 11.14 -6.00 -9.86
N ALA A 97 9.95 -6.51 -9.50
CA ALA A 97 8.94 -6.90 -10.50
C ALA A 97 8.43 -5.69 -11.30
N GLY A 98 8.23 -4.55 -10.63
CA GLY A 98 7.89 -3.28 -11.30
C GLY A 98 9.02 -2.78 -12.18
N GLN A 99 10.29 -2.90 -11.74
CA GLN A 99 11.45 -2.57 -12.57
C GLN A 99 11.45 -3.35 -13.88
N LEU A 100 11.26 -4.66 -13.85
CA LEU A 100 11.23 -5.48 -15.07
C LEU A 100 10.21 -4.97 -16.12
N THR A 101 9.09 -4.47 -15.64
CA THR A 101 8.03 -3.94 -16.51
C THR A 101 8.40 -2.57 -17.09
N TRP A 102 9.00 -1.69 -16.27
CA TRP A 102 9.11 -0.26 -16.57
C TRP A 102 10.54 0.23 -16.83
N GLU A 103 11.56 -0.64 -16.75
CA GLU A 103 12.98 -0.25 -16.85
C GLU A 103 13.29 0.59 -18.10
N SER A 104 12.64 0.31 -19.23
CA SER A 104 12.85 1.08 -20.48
C SER A 104 12.39 2.56 -20.40
N TYR A 105 11.65 2.92 -19.35
CA TYR A 105 11.20 4.28 -19.04
C TYR A 105 11.99 4.92 -17.90
N MET A 106 12.96 4.23 -17.29
CA MET A 106 13.67 4.73 -16.11
C MET A 106 14.99 5.38 -16.50
N SER A 107 15.24 6.58 -15.97
CA SER A 107 16.51 7.31 -16.12
C SER A 107 17.58 6.80 -15.16
N ASP A 108 18.86 7.01 -15.50
CA ASP A 108 19.98 6.82 -14.58
C ASP A 108 19.96 7.90 -13.47
N LEU A 109 19.77 7.47 -12.23
CA LEU A 109 19.72 8.32 -11.05
C LEU A 109 21.00 8.23 -10.21
N SER A 110 22.05 7.52 -10.66
CA SER A 110 23.25 7.20 -9.87
C SER A 110 24.00 8.45 -9.35
N ASP A 111 23.91 9.57 -10.07
CA ASP A 111 24.58 10.81 -9.71
C ASP A 111 23.69 11.82 -8.97
N THR A 112 22.41 11.47 -8.72
CA THR A 112 21.48 12.36 -8.02
C THR A 112 21.81 12.43 -6.52
N GLU A 113 21.50 13.57 -5.89
CA GLU A 113 21.77 13.77 -4.48
C GLU A 113 20.95 12.83 -3.59
N PHE A 114 19.65 12.67 -3.89
CA PHE A 114 18.78 11.79 -3.11
C PHE A 114 19.20 10.30 -3.24
N ALA A 115 19.74 9.86 -4.38
CA ALA A 115 20.25 8.49 -4.49
C ALA A 115 21.52 8.26 -3.66
N LYS A 116 22.37 9.28 -3.53
CA LYS A 116 23.63 9.20 -2.75
C LYS A 116 23.40 9.21 -1.24
N GLN A 117 22.27 9.78 -0.77
CA GLN A 117 21.95 9.87 0.65
C GLN A 117 21.07 8.70 1.15
N LEU A 118 20.86 7.69 0.33
CA LEU A 118 20.10 6.52 0.72
C LEU A 118 20.84 5.70 1.78
N ASN A 119 20.14 5.25 2.81
CA ASN A 119 20.68 4.36 3.84
C ASN A 119 21.12 3.01 3.23
N ALA A 120 22.20 2.45 3.73
CA ALA A 120 22.76 1.20 3.22
C ALA A 120 21.79 -0.01 3.33
N ASP A 121 20.90 0.03 4.31
CA ASP A 121 19.96 -1.06 4.58
C ASP A 121 18.72 -1.05 3.66
N THR A 122 18.60 -0.01 2.82
CA THR A 122 17.46 0.15 1.91
C THR A 122 17.95 0.30 0.47
N PRO A 123 18.32 -0.80 -0.21
CA PRO A 123 19.00 -0.74 -1.49
C PRO A 123 18.10 -0.18 -2.61
N PRO A 124 18.68 0.65 -3.53
CA PRO A 124 17.98 1.09 -4.73
C PRO A 124 17.84 -0.03 -5.76
N LEU A 125 16.92 0.15 -6.72
CA LEU A 125 16.86 -0.70 -7.90
C LEU A 125 17.96 -0.32 -8.89
N LYS A 126 18.65 -1.35 -9.41
CA LYS A 126 19.72 -1.18 -10.38
C LYS A 126 19.44 -1.99 -11.64
N ASN A 127 19.76 -1.42 -12.79
CA ASN A 127 19.72 -2.14 -14.07
C ASN A 127 20.92 -3.09 -14.24
N ALA A 128 20.97 -3.81 -15.35
CA ALA A 128 22.05 -4.76 -15.67
C ALA A 128 23.46 -4.11 -15.74
N ASP A 129 23.54 -2.81 -16.03
CA ASP A 129 24.80 -2.06 -16.05
C ASP A 129 25.21 -1.55 -14.65
N GLY A 130 24.44 -1.88 -13.60
CA GLY A 130 24.69 -1.44 -12.22
C GLY A 130 24.27 0.00 -11.93
N LYS A 131 23.56 0.67 -12.86
CA LYS A 131 23.07 2.03 -12.69
C LYS A 131 21.83 2.03 -11.81
N ILE A 132 21.72 2.99 -10.90
CA ILE A 132 20.52 3.21 -10.10
C ILE A 132 19.42 3.76 -11.01
N VAL A 133 18.31 3.06 -11.12
CA VAL A 133 17.17 3.45 -11.96
C VAL A 133 15.92 3.81 -11.17
N ALA A 134 15.82 3.39 -9.91
CA ALA A 134 14.79 3.85 -9.00
C ALA A 134 15.27 3.81 -7.54
N VAL A 135 14.74 4.69 -6.71
CA VAL A 135 15.17 4.90 -5.32
C VAL A 135 13.97 4.71 -4.39
N PRO A 136 14.08 3.88 -3.33
CA PRO A 136 12.99 3.73 -2.36
C PRO A 136 12.76 5.04 -1.62
N ILE A 137 11.49 5.39 -1.38
CA ILE A 137 11.11 6.67 -0.77
C ILE A 137 10.51 6.54 0.62
N ALA A 138 10.18 5.32 1.03
CA ALA A 138 9.61 5.03 2.35
C ALA A 138 10.03 3.65 2.82
N VAL A 139 10.13 3.49 4.14
CA VAL A 139 10.09 2.21 4.84
C VAL A 139 8.74 2.11 5.52
N GLU A 140 8.08 0.99 5.35
CA GLU A 140 6.74 0.76 5.90
C GLU A 140 6.70 -0.58 6.63
N GLY A 141 5.70 -0.74 7.50
CA GLY A 141 5.50 -1.97 8.23
C GLY A 141 4.02 -2.33 8.33
N TYR A 142 3.73 -3.62 8.35
CA TYR A 142 2.37 -4.12 8.51
C TYR A 142 2.31 -5.37 9.38
N GLY A 143 1.14 -5.59 9.94
CA GLY A 143 0.82 -6.67 10.83
C GLY A 143 -0.67 -6.67 11.15
N ILE A 144 -1.06 -7.24 12.28
CA ILE A 144 -2.41 -7.16 12.82
C ILE A 144 -2.51 -5.90 13.67
N ILE A 145 -3.32 -4.95 13.26
CA ILE A 145 -3.61 -3.74 14.04
C ILE A 145 -4.69 -4.10 15.07
N VAL A 146 -4.47 -3.76 16.35
CA VAL A 146 -5.38 -4.07 17.45
C VAL A 146 -5.89 -2.80 18.13
N ASN A 147 -7.16 -2.82 18.54
CA ASN A 147 -7.75 -1.82 19.42
C ASN A 147 -7.58 -2.27 20.88
N GLU A 148 -6.60 -1.67 21.59
CA GLU A 148 -6.30 -2.04 22.97
C GLU A 148 -7.47 -1.81 23.93
N GLU A 149 -8.38 -0.88 23.67
CA GLU A 149 -9.55 -0.68 24.56
C GLU A 149 -10.51 -1.88 24.50
N ILE A 150 -10.64 -2.55 23.36
CA ILE A 150 -11.43 -3.78 23.23
C ILE A 150 -10.67 -4.94 23.89
N PHE A 151 -9.37 -5.02 23.70
CA PHE A 151 -8.53 -6.04 24.36
C PHE A 151 -8.52 -5.85 25.89
N ASP A 152 -8.43 -4.62 26.41
CA ASP A 152 -8.53 -4.34 27.86
C ASP A 152 -9.86 -4.86 28.44
N LYS A 153 -10.98 -4.67 27.71
CA LYS A 153 -12.28 -5.24 28.11
C LYS A 153 -12.25 -6.76 28.09
N TYR A 154 -11.68 -7.36 27.04
CA TYR A 154 -11.55 -8.81 26.91
C TYR A 154 -10.72 -9.41 28.04
N PHE A 155 -9.54 -8.84 28.34
CA PHE A 155 -8.65 -9.32 29.41
C PHE A 155 -9.27 -9.25 30.79
N ALA A 156 -10.23 -8.32 31.00
CA ALA A 156 -10.99 -8.20 32.23
C ALA A 156 -12.09 -9.25 32.38
N LEU A 157 -12.45 -9.94 31.32
CA LEU A 157 -13.51 -10.97 31.38
C LEU A 157 -13.03 -12.19 32.19
N PRO A 158 -13.92 -12.86 32.95
CA PRO A 158 -13.62 -14.15 33.55
C PRO A 158 -13.23 -15.16 32.46
N ASP A 159 -12.21 -15.97 32.76
CA ASP A 159 -11.74 -17.06 31.90
C ASP A 159 -11.30 -16.66 30.48
N SER A 160 -10.95 -15.36 30.26
CA SER A 160 -10.30 -14.95 29.02
C SER A 160 -9.00 -15.71 28.78
N LYS A 161 -8.70 -16.01 27.53
CA LYS A 161 -7.59 -16.90 27.10
C LYS A 161 -6.21 -16.26 27.18
N ALA A 162 -6.15 -14.95 27.38
CA ALA A 162 -4.95 -14.18 27.69
C ALA A 162 -5.32 -13.06 28.65
N LYS A 163 -4.31 -12.47 29.32
CA LYS A 163 -4.44 -11.34 30.25
C LYS A 163 -3.71 -10.09 29.76
N SER A 164 -2.92 -10.21 28.69
CA SER A 164 -2.24 -9.10 28.02
C SER A 164 -1.96 -9.46 26.56
N LEU A 165 -1.67 -8.46 25.73
CA LEU A 165 -1.22 -8.67 24.34
C LEU A 165 0.11 -9.42 24.29
N ASP A 166 0.98 -9.24 25.29
CA ASP A 166 2.31 -9.87 25.35
C ASP A 166 2.24 -11.40 25.54
N GLU A 167 1.09 -11.95 25.92
CA GLU A 167 0.86 -13.39 25.98
C GLU A 167 0.53 -14.00 24.61
N ILE A 168 0.22 -13.18 23.60
CA ILE A 168 -0.10 -13.61 22.24
C ILE A 168 1.20 -13.65 21.44
N THR A 169 1.88 -14.80 21.46
CA THR A 169 3.20 -14.99 20.85
C THR A 169 3.27 -16.14 19.83
N SER A 170 2.11 -16.70 19.48
CA SER A 170 2.00 -17.80 18.51
C SER A 170 0.62 -17.81 17.85
N PHE A 171 0.53 -18.52 16.72
CA PHE A 171 -0.75 -18.73 16.04
C PHE A 171 -1.78 -19.41 16.96
N ASP A 172 -1.39 -20.46 17.68
CA ASP A 172 -2.31 -21.17 18.57
C ASP A 172 -2.90 -20.24 19.63
N LYS A 173 -2.08 -19.34 20.20
CA LYS A 173 -2.55 -18.37 21.18
C LYS A 173 -3.42 -17.29 20.54
N LEU A 174 -3.04 -16.77 19.36
CA LEU A 174 -3.84 -15.83 18.61
C LEU A 174 -5.22 -16.42 18.27
N LYS A 175 -5.25 -17.67 17.78
CA LYS A 175 -6.50 -18.37 17.48
C LYS A 175 -7.36 -18.57 18.72
N GLU A 176 -6.78 -19.05 19.83
CA GLU A 176 -7.51 -19.25 21.08
C GLU A 176 -8.18 -17.96 21.57
N VAL A 177 -7.45 -16.84 21.49
CA VAL A 177 -7.96 -15.51 21.88
C VAL A 177 -9.03 -15.03 20.91
N SER A 178 -8.81 -15.16 19.61
CA SER A 178 -9.73 -14.72 18.58
C SER A 178 -11.06 -15.49 18.61
N ASP A 179 -11.00 -16.84 18.68
CA ASP A 179 -12.17 -17.70 18.79
C ASP A 179 -13.02 -17.33 20.03
N ASP A 180 -12.36 -17.09 21.18
CA ASP A 180 -13.05 -16.71 22.43
C ASP A 180 -13.67 -15.29 22.31
N MET A 181 -12.98 -14.33 21.70
CA MET A 181 -13.52 -13.00 21.42
C MET A 181 -14.72 -13.07 20.48
N GLN A 182 -14.63 -13.89 19.43
CA GLN A 182 -15.72 -14.11 18.47
C GLN A 182 -16.94 -14.73 19.14
N ALA A 183 -16.73 -15.73 19.97
CA ALA A 183 -17.81 -16.37 20.75
C ALA A 183 -18.47 -15.40 21.74
N ARG A 184 -17.71 -14.45 22.28
CA ARG A 184 -18.13 -13.48 23.30
C ARG A 184 -18.33 -12.06 22.74
N LYS A 185 -18.46 -11.90 21.43
CA LYS A 185 -18.60 -10.60 20.77
C LYS A 185 -19.72 -9.74 21.33
N GLY A 186 -20.83 -10.35 21.77
CA GLY A 186 -21.93 -9.63 22.43
C GLY A 186 -21.55 -9.01 23.78
N GLU A 187 -20.69 -9.67 24.59
CA GLU A 187 -20.15 -9.13 25.84
C GLU A 187 -19.18 -7.98 25.60
N LEU A 188 -18.41 -8.06 24.51
CA LEU A 188 -17.41 -7.07 24.12
C LEU A 188 -18.02 -5.87 23.38
N GLY A 189 -19.23 -6.01 22.84
CA GLY A 189 -19.91 -4.99 22.04
C GLY A 189 -19.30 -4.83 20.65
N ILE A 190 -18.82 -5.94 20.06
CA ILE A 190 -18.23 -6.01 18.71
C ILE A 190 -19.10 -6.88 17.79
N ASP A 191 -18.92 -6.77 16.49
CA ASP A 191 -19.57 -7.60 15.48
C ASP A 191 -18.72 -8.83 15.11
N GLY A 192 -17.40 -8.75 15.29
CA GLY A 192 -16.44 -9.82 15.05
C GLY A 192 -15.08 -9.52 15.67
N ALA A 193 -14.22 -10.52 15.85
CA ALA A 193 -12.87 -10.32 16.33
C ALA A 193 -12.03 -9.56 15.29
N PHE A 194 -12.20 -9.89 13.99
CA PHE A 194 -11.53 -9.21 12.88
C PHE A 194 -12.51 -8.40 12.02
N ALA A 195 -12.08 -7.19 11.61
CA ALA A 195 -12.57 -6.57 10.39
C ALA A 195 -11.76 -7.21 9.25
N ALA A 196 -12.34 -8.17 8.54
CA ALA A 196 -11.63 -8.85 7.45
C ALA A 196 -11.19 -7.82 6.42
N ALA A 197 -9.93 -7.86 6.02
CA ALA A 197 -9.45 -7.10 4.89
C ALA A 197 -10.20 -7.53 3.61
N SER A 198 -10.35 -6.62 2.65
CA SER A 198 -11.14 -6.84 1.45
C SER A 198 -10.50 -7.84 0.50
N LEU A 199 -11.33 -8.70 -0.10
CA LEU A 199 -11.03 -9.49 -1.31
C LEU A 199 -11.74 -8.91 -2.55
N ALA A 200 -12.21 -7.66 -2.49
CA ALA A 200 -12.72 -7.00 -3.68
C ALA A 200 -11.60 -6.84 -4.72
N SER A 201 -11.97 -6.98 -6.00
CA SER A 201 -11.00 -6.92 -7.11
C SER A 201 -10.15 -5.66 -7.06
N GLY A 202 -8.82 -5.84 -7.09
CA GLY A 202 -7.83 -4.78 -6.97
C GLY A 202 -7.46 -4.40 -5.52
N GLU A 203 -8.08 -5.02 -4.51
CA GLU A 203 -7.80 -4.77 -3.09
C GLU A 203 -7.31 -6.03 -2.33
N GLU A 204 -7.19 -7.17 -3.03
CA GLU A 204 -6.76 -8.46 -2.50
C GLU A 204 -5.31 -8.49 -2.01
N TRP A 205 -4.52 -7.47 -2.36
CA TRP A 205 -3.08 -7.40 -2.10
C TRP A 205 -2.71 -7.57 -0.62
N ARG A 206 -3.63 -7.32 0.32
CA ARG A 206 -3.41 -7.59 1.74
C ARG A 206 -3.27 -9.07 2.04
N TYR A 207 -3.91 -9.93 1.25
CA TYR A 207 -3.81 -11.38 1.37
C TYR A 207 -2.76 -11.96 0.43
N GLN A 208 -2.88 -11.67 -0.85
CA GLN A 208 -2.01 -12.27 -1.88
C GLN A 208 -0.54 -11.86 -1.74
N THR A 209 -0.25 -10.68 -1.18
CA THR A 209 1.12 -10.22 -0.95
C THR A 209 1.48 -10.20 0.52
N HIS A 210 0.78 -9.41 1.33
CA HIS A 210 1.18 -9.15 2.71
C HIS A 210 1.02 -10.37 3.61
N LEU A 211 -0.12 -11.08 3.52
CA LEU A 211 -0.32 -12.30 4.31
C LEU A 211 0.60 -13.43 3.83
N LEU A 212 0.88 -13.52 2.51
CA LEU A 212 1.78 -14.53 1.97
C LEU A 212 3.24 -14.28 2.37
N ASN A 213 3.64 -13.03 2.56
CA ASN A 213 5.05 -12.65 2.74
C ASN A 213 5.80 -13.43 3.84
N PRO A 214 5.29 -13.62 5.07
CA PRO A 214 6.00 -14.42 6.07
C PRO A 214 6.23 -15.88 5.65
N ALA A 215 5.24 -16.51 5.01
CA ALA A 215 5.37 -17.88 4.50
C ALA A 215 6.39 -17.97 3.36
N MET A 216 6.41 -16.97 2.48
CA MET A 216 7.36 -16.83 1.39
C MET A 216 8.78 -16.56 1.91
N ASP A 217 8.95 -15.64 2.87
CA ASP A 217 10.25 -15.37 3.53
C ASP A 217 10.82 -16.64 4.17
N GLN A 218 9.98 -17.42 4.84
CA GLN A 218 10.43 -18.66 5.47
C GLN A 218 10.89 -19.70 4.43
N GLU A 219 10.16 -19.88 3.32
CA GLU A 219 10.58 -20.81 2.25
C GLU A 219 11.88 -20.35 1.59
N PHE A 220 12.06 -19.04 1.33
CA PHE A 220 13.30 -18.47 0.81
C PHE A 220 14.48 -18.68 1.78
N LYS A 221 14.26 -18.44 3.07
CA LYS A 221 15.24 -18.66 4.13
C LYS A 221 15.68 -20.12 4.20
N ASP A 222 14.74 -21.08 4.14
CA ASP A 222 15.03 -22.51 4.20
C ASP A 222 15.84 -22.97 2.98
N ALA A 223 15.58 -22.37 1.83
CA ALA A 223 16.34 -22.61 0.60
C ALA A 223 17.67 -21.85 0.55
N GLY A 224 17.92 -20.89 1.45
CA GLY A 224 19.12 -20.06 1.47
C GLY A 224 19.21 -19.08 0.28
N VAL A 225 18.08 -18.60 -0.23
CA VAL A 225 17.97 -17.73 -1.39
C VAL A 225 17.20 -16.45 -1.05
N THR A 226 17.30 -15.46 -1.92
CA THR A 226 16.53 -14.19 -1.86
C THR A 226 15.48 -14.07 -2.95
N ASP A 227 15.47 -15.00 -3.89
CA ASP A 227 14.50 -15.12 -4.98
C ASP A 227 14.41 -16.58 -5.44
N MET A 228 13.26 -17.02 -5.97
CA MET A 228 13.01 -18.38 -6.43
C MET A 228 12.34 -18.39 -7.80
N ASP A 229 12.90 -19.19 -8.72
CA ASP A 229 12.27 -19.44 -10.03
C ASP A 229 11.00 -20.33 -9.87
N GLU A 230 10.99 -21.23 -8.88
CA GLU A 230 9.90 -22.16 -8.59
C GLU A 230 9.63 -22.18 -7.07
N MET A 231 8.55 -21.59 -6.65
CA MET A 231 8.09 -21.64 -5.23
C MET A 231 7.16 -22.84 -5.03
N GLN A 232 7.39 -23.64 -4.00
CA GLN A 232 6.60 -24.84 -3.72
C GLN A 232 5.40 -24.58 -2.82
N PHE A 233 5.28 -23.37 -2.30
CA PHE A 233 4.27 -22.98 -1.32
C PHE A 233 4.29 -23.94 -0.12
N THR A 234 5.49 -24.22 0.37
CA THR A 234 5.75 -25.19 1.44
C THR A 234 4.93 -24.87 2.67
N TYR A 235 4.80 -23.58 2.99
CA TYR A 235 4.07 -23.08 4.16
C TYR A 235 2.61 -22.70 3.83
N ASN A 236 1.98 -23.39 2.87
CA ASN A 236 0.59 -23.13 2.47
C ASN A 236 -0.42 -23.37 3.60
N LYS A 237 -0.13 -24.33 4.52
CA LYS A 237 -1.00 -24.60 5.66
C LYS A 237 -0.95 -23.49 6.69
N GLU A 238 0.24 -22.97 6.95
CA GLU A 238 0.47 -21.86 7.86
C GLU A 238 -0.20 -20.59 7.34
N PHE A 239 -0.06 -20.31 6.04
CA PHE A 239 -0.81 -19.24 5.38
C PHE A 239 -2.32 -19.43 5.56
N LYS A 240 -2.83 -20.63 5.23
CA LYS A 240 -4.25 -20.97 5.36
C LYS A 240 -4.76 -20.79 6.78
N ASN A 241 -3.98 -21.16 7.79
CA ASN A 241 -4.35 -21.02 9.21
C ASN A 241 -4.78 -19.59 9.53
N LEU A 242 -3.96 -18.59 9.19
CA LEU A 242 -4.27 -17.20 9.50
C LEU A 242 -5.32 -16.62 8.54
N PHE A 243 -5.33 -17.08 7.27
CA PHE A 243 -6.35 -16.69 6.32
C PHE A 243 -7.75 -17.15 6.74
N ASP A 244 -7.90 -18.41 7.13
CA ASP A 244 -9.16 -18.95 7.64
C ASP A 244 -9.61 -18.23 8.92
N LEU A 245 -8.67 -17.98 9.85
CA LEU A 245 -8.98 -17.24 11.07
C LEU A 245 -9.55 -15.84 10.77
N TYR A 246 -9.00 -15.13 9.80
CA TYR A 246 -9.52 -13.84 9.36
C TYR A 246 -10.93 -13.95 8.76
N LEU A 247 -11.22 -15.06 8.08
CA LEU A 247 -12.54 -15.28 7.46
C LEU A 247 -13.59 -15.72 8.50
N GLU A 248 -13.22 -16.63 9.40
CA GLU A 248 -14.13 -17.27 10.36
C GLU A 248 -14.50 -16.32 11.50
N ASP A 249 -13.53 -15.58 12.04
CA ASP A 249 -13.71 -14.67 13.18
C ASP A 249 -13.98 -13.21 12.77
N SER A 250 -14.59 -13.04 11.60
CA SER A 250 -14.84 -11.75 11.00
C SER A 250 -16.17 -11.10 11.42
N THR A 251 -16.29 -9.79 11.17
CA THR A 251 -17.55 -9.04 11.22
C THR A 251 -18.55 -9.46 10.14
N ILE A 252 -18.11 -10.18 9.10
CA ILE A 252 -18.94 -10.62 7.96
C ILE A 252 -18.73 -12.11 7.66
N ALA A 253 -19.65 -12.72 6.96
CA ALA A 253 -19.49 -14.09 6.47
C ALA A 253 -18.38 -14.15 5.39
N PRO A 254 -17.58 -15.25 5.32
CA PRO A 254 -16.48 -15.40 4.36
C PRO A 254 -16.90 -15.11 2.91
N SER A 255 -18.05 -15.59 2.48
CA SER A 255 -18.57 -15.41 1.12
C SER A 255 -18.89 -13.95 0.75
N LEU A 256 -18.94 -13.04 1.71
CA LEU A 256 -19.16 -11.60 1.48
C LEU A 256 -17.86 -10.81 1.33
N THR A 257 -16.72 -11.39 1.69
CA THR A 257 -15.40 -10.72 1.64
C THR A 257 -15.05 -10.20 0.23
N PRO A 258 -15.35 -10.91 -0.87
CA PRO A 258 -15.09 -10.39 -2.23
C PRO A 258 -15.91 -9.16 -2.63
N SER A 259 -16.96 -8.82 -1.86
CA SER A 259 -17.77 -7.61 -2.09
C SER A 259 -17.44 -6.45 -1.16
N LYS A 260 -16.52 -6.63 -0.21
CA LYS A 260 -16.07 -5.61 0.74
C LYS A 260 -14.92 -4.79 0.16
N ALA A 261 -15.03 -3.47 0.25
CA ALA A 261 -13.92 -2.56 0.03
C ALA A 261 -13.06 -2.43 1.30
N VAL A 262 -11.80 -2.07 1.16
CA VAL A 262 -10.90 -1.78 2.30
C VAL A 262 -11.48 -0.69 3.19
N SER A 263 -12.06 0.35 2.60
CA SER A 263 -12.72 1.43 3.34
C SER A 263 -13.80 0.92 4.29
N ASP A 264 -14.53 -0.14 3.92
CA ASP A 264 -15.55 -0.74 4.80
C ASP A 264 -14.89 -1.44 5.99
N SER A 265 -13.80 -2.17 5.77
CA SER A 265 -13.05 -2.86 6.83
C SER A 265 -12.40 -1.86 7.79
N MET A 266 -11.82 -0.77 7.26
CA MET A 266 -11.27 0.31 8.08
C MET A 266 -12.36 1.02 8.89
N ALA A 267 -13.53 1.25 8.30
CA ALA A 267 -14.67 1.84 9.01
C ALA A 267 -15.20 0.91 10.13
N ASP A 268 -15.32 -0.40 9.89
CA ASP A 268 -15.74 -1.35 10.92
C ASP A 268 -14.76 -1.33 12.11
N PHE A 269 -13.45 -1.33 11.85
CA PHE A 269 -12.43 -1.22 12.90
C PHE A 269 -12.48 0.14 13.62
N ALA A 270 -12.52 1.25 12.88
CA ALA A 270 -12.56 2.60 13.44
C ALA A 270 -13.79 2.84 14.32
N LEU A 271 -14.93 2.26 13.97
CA LEU A 271 -16.18 2.33 14.74
C LEU A 271 -16.24 1.35 15.91
N GLY A 272 -15.16 0.60 16.17
CA GLY A 272 -15.08 -0.36 17.28
C GLY A 272 -15.93 -1.61 17.11
N LYS A 273 -16.32 -1.95 15.87
CA LYS A 273 -17.06 -3.18 15.56
C LYS A 273 -16.18 -4.42 15.50
N ALA A 274 -14.87 -4.24 15.36
CA ALA A 274 -13.88 -5.30 15.40
C ALA A 274 -12.72 -4.93 16.31
N ALA A 275 -12.10 -5.93 16.93
CA ALA A 275 -10.94 -5.75 17.79
C ALA A 275 -9.63 -5.67 17.00
N MET A 276 -9.60 -6.29 15.81
CA MET A 276 -8.41 -6.47 15.00
C MET A 276 -8.68 -6.20 13.52
N VAL A 277 -7.64 -5.76 12.80
CA VAL A 277 -7.61 -5.70 11.32
C VAL A 277 -6.18 -5.83 10.83
N GLN A 278 -5.95 -6.57 9.74
CA GLN A 278 -4.62 -6.61 9.11
C GLN A 278 -4.45 -5.42 8.17
N ASN A 279 -3.46 -4.58 8.43
CA ASN A 279 -3.06 -3.48 7.56
C ASN A 279 -1.66 -2.97 7.97
N GLY A 280 -1.17 -1.89 7.32
CA GLY A 280 0.12 -1.28 7.62
C GLY A 280 0.02 0.09 8.28
N ASN A 281 1.18 0.73 8.50
CA ASN A 281 1.23 2.05 9.14
C ASN A 281 0.49 3.13 8.34
N TRP A 282 0.35 3.00 7.04
CA TRP A 282 -0.47 3.89 6.20
C TRP A 282 -1.97 3.89 6.56
N ALA A 283 -2.43 2.92 7.35
CA ALA A 283 -3.84 2.79 7.71
C ALA A 283 -4.31 3.81 8.76
N TRP A 284 -3.41 4.54 9.41
CA TRP A 284 -3.83 5.44 10.49
C TRP A 284 -4.82 6.51 10.02
N SER A 285 -4.57 7.19 8.91
CA SER A 285 -5.51 8.16 8.34
C SER A 285 -6.84 7.52 7.93
N GLN A 286 -6.80 6.29 7.40
CA GLN A 286 -8.00 5.52 7.04
C GLN A 286 -8.86 5.14 8.26
N ILE A 287 -8.29 5.19 9.47
CA ILE A 287 -8.98 4.96 10.74
C ILE A 287 -9.38 6.27 11.38
N SER A 288 -8.43 7.21 11.54
CA SER A 288 -8.64 8.46 12.27
C SER A 288 -9.67 9.37 11.63
N ASP A 289 -9.75 9.38 10.30
CA ASP A 289 -10.62 10.26 9.52
C ASP A 289 -12.05 9.74 9.38
N VAL A 290 -12.31 8.51 9.85
CA VAL A 290 -13.67 7.95 9.85
C VAL A 290 -14.56 8.74 10.80
N SER A 291 -15.67 9.27 10.28
CA SER A 291 -16.66 9.96 11.10
C SER A 291 -17.22 9.02 12.18
N GLY A 292 -17.08 9.40 13.44
CA GLY A 292 -17.48 8.57 14.58
C GLY A 292 -16.40 7.58 15.03
N ASN A 293 -15.16 7.71 14.55
CA ASN A 293 -14.03 6.91 15.03
C ASN A 293 -13.94 6.91 16.57
N VAL A 294 -13.78 5.72 17.14
CA VAL A 294 -13.61 5.50 18.59
C VAL A 294 -12.22 5.02 18.97
N VAL A 295 -11.38 4.67 17.97
CA VAL A 295 -10.00 4.19 18.20
C VAL A 295 -9.10 5.36 18.56
N LYS A 296 -8.40 5.25 19.68
CA LYS A 296 -7.49 6.29 20.16
C LYS A 296 -6.06 6.02 19.73
N ALA A 297 -5.33 7.10 19.43
CA ALA A 297 -3.94 7.03 18.99
C ALA A 297 -2.99 6.35 20.02
N ASP A 298 -3.30 6.47 21.31
CA ASP A 298 -2.55 5.84 22.41
C ASP A 298 -3.05 4.43 22.77
N LYS A 299 -4.08 3.93 22.06
CA LYS A 299 -4.73 2.63 22.26
C LYS A 299 -4.79 1.78 21.00
N ILE A 300 -3.83 1.97 20.11
CA ILE A 300 -3.68 1.19 18.89
C ILE A 300 -2.28 0.60 18.84
N LYS A 301 -2.17 -0.69 18.48
CA LYS A 301 -0.90 -1.40 18.39
C LYS A 301 -0.86 -2.36 17.22
N PHE A 302 0.37 -2.78 16.86
CA PHE A 302 0.59 -3.94 16.00
C PHE A 302 0.82 -5.20 16.83
N LEU A 303 0.25 -6.31 16.38
CA LEU A 303 0.71 -7.67 16.64
C LEU A 303 1.33 -8.25 15.36
N PRO A 304 2.36 -9.11 15.48
CA PRO A 304 2.83 -9.89 14.36
C PRO A 304 1.74 -10.80 13.78
N MET A 305 1.88 -11.16 12.52
CA MET A 305 0.98 -12.11 11.85
C MET A 305 1.41 -13.54 12.17
N TYR A 306 1.08 -14.00 13.35
CA TYR A 306 1.32 -15.37 13.77
C TYR A 306 0.46 -16.34 12.94
N MET A 307 1.08 -17.33 12.31
CA MET A 307 0.40 -18.31 11.44
C MET A 307 0.87 -19.76 11.65
N GLY A 308 1.80 -19.98 12.57
CA GLY A 308 2.38 -21.30 12.89
C GLY A 308 3.74 -21.55 12.23
N LEU A 309 4.42 -20.48 11.77
CA LEU A 309 5.75 -20.59 11.18
C LEU A 309 6.81 -20.92 12.24
N PRO A 310 7.92 -21.58 11.83
CA PRO A 310 9.08 -21.76 12.70
C PRO A 310 9.57 -20.41 13.26
N ASP A 311 9.96 -20.41 14.53
CA ASP A 311 10.54 -19.26 15.23
C ASP A 311 9.63 -18.00 15.28
N GLU A 312 8.31 -18.14 15.04
CA GLU A 312 7.40 -16.99 14.98
C GLU A 312 7.33 -16.17 16.28
N ALA A 313 7.59 -16.80 17.44
CA ALA A 313 7.64 -16.12 18.73
C ALA A 313 8.81 -15.11 18.84
N GLU A 314 9.84 -15.25 18.01
CA GLU A 314 11.01 -14.34 17.93
C GLU A 314 10.86 -13.31 16.80
N ARG A 315 9.76 -13.38 16.06
CA ARG A 315 9.54 -12.55 14.88
C ARG A 315 8.56 -11.43 15.20
N GLY A 316 8.84 -10.26 14.62
CA GLY A 316 7.97 -9.08 14.69
C GLY A 316 7.06 -8.95 13.48
N ILE A 317 6.66 -7.73 13.23
CA ILE A 317 5.88 -7.35 12.05
C ILE A 317 6.73 -7.42 10.77
N SER A 318 6.07 -7.39 9.60
CA SER A 318 6.77 -7.26 8.33
C SER A 318 7.17 -5.80 8.11
N VAL A 319 8.47 -5.57 7.80
CA VAL A 319 9.02 -4.23 7.55
C VAL A 319 9.86 -4.24 6.28
N GLY A 320 9.66 -3.25 5.42
CA GLY A 320 10.39 -3.15 4.16
C GLY A 320 9.98 -1.97 3.31
N THR A 321 10.30 -2.04 2.04
CA THR A 321 9.91 -1.05 1.03
C THR A 321 9.42 -1.74 -0.23
N GLU A 322 8.46 -1.15 -0.90
CA GLU A 322 7.97 -1.58 -2.21
C GLU A 322 7.96 -0.40 -3.18
N ASN A 323 7.90 0.80 -2.64
CA ASN A 323 7.62 2.01 -3.39
C ASN A 323 8.91 2.72 -3.77
N TYR A 324 9.29 2.62 -5.03
CA TYR A 324 10.51 3.20 -5.58
C TYR A 324 10.15 4.32 -6.56
N LEU A 325 10.81 5.45 -6.42
CA LEU A 325 10.65 6.62 -7.27
C LEU A 325 11.57 6.50 -8.49
N ALA A 326 11.01 6.69 -9.68
CA ALA A 326 11.72 6.69 -10.95
C ALA A 326 11.41 7.97 -11.75
N VAL A 327 12.39 8.44 -12.51
CA VAL A 327 12.25 9.55 -13.46
C VAL A 327 12.11 9.01 -14.86
N ASN A 328 11.16 9.54 -15.64
CA ASN A 328 10.87 9.06 -16.98
C ASN A 328 11.95 9.46 -17.98
N ALA A 329 12.72 8.47 -18.44
CA ALA A 329 13.77 8.65 -19.46
C ALA A 329 13.26 9.13 -20.84
N LYS A 330 11.93 9.10 -21.07
CA LYS A 330 11.31 9.60 -22.30
C LYS A 330 10.83 11.04 -22.22
N ALA A 331 10.85 11.63 -21.00
CA ALA A 331 10.58 13.04 -20.82
C ALA A 331 11.71 13.91 -21.40
N SER A 332 11.48 15.20 -21.61
CA SER A 332 12.53 16.12 -22.02
C SER A 332 13.64 16.18 -20.96
N GLU A 333 14.87 16.50 -21.36
CA GLU A 333 15.99 16.67 -20.42
C GLU A 333 15.70 17.71 -19.34
N GLU A 334 14.95 18.77 -19.70
CA GLU A 334 14.54 19.83 -18.79
C GLU A 334 13.53 19.32 -17.75
N ASP A 335 12.54 18.52 -18.16
CA ASP A 335 11.54 17.94 -17.26
C ASP A 335 12.14 16.81 -16.38
N GLN A 336 13.07 16.03 -16.93
CA GLN A 336 13.82 15.06 -16.13
C GLN A 336 14.62 15.77 -15.03
N LYS A 337 15.32 16.84 -15.37
CA LYS A 337 16.06 17.65 -14.40
C LYS A 337 15.13 18.27 -13.36
N ALA A 338 14.00 18.84 -13.78
CA ALA A 338 13.01 19.41 -12.85
C ALA A 338 12.48 18.36 -11.89
N SER A 339 12.23 17.13 -12.38
CA SER A 339 11.77 15.99 -11.55
C SER A 339 12.84 15.56 -10.54
N ILE A 340 14.11 15.53 -10.94
CA ILE A 340 15.24 15.25 -10.04
C ILE A 340 15.39 16.36 -9.00
N ASP A 341 15.29 17.62 -9.40
CA ASP A 341 15.38 18.78 -8.49
C ASP A 341 14.24 18.75 -7.46
N PHE A 342 13.02 18.41 -7.88
CA PHE A 342 11.89 18.22 -6.98
C PHE A 342 12.11 17.06 -6.00
N ALA A 343 12.61 15.92 -6.46
CA ALA A 343 12.94 14.77 -5.61
C ALA A 343 14.09 15.12 -4.62
N ASN A 344 15.13 15.81 -5.06
CA ASN A 344 16.21 16.29 -4.19
C ASN A 344 15.67 17.24 -3.10
N TRP A 345 14.84 18.23 -3.49
CA TRP A 345 14.23 19.16 -2.53
C TRP A 345 13.38 18.41 -1.50
N LEU A 346 12.58 17.44 -1.95
CA LEU A 346 11.66 16.70 -1.08
C LEU A 346 12.38 15.73 -0.14
N TYR A 347 13.41 15.01 -0.63
CA TYR A 347 14.02 13.91 0.11
C TYR A 347 15.41 14.25 0.69
N THR A 348 16.04 15.36 0.31
CA THR A 348 17.37 15.76 0.81
C THR A 348 17.50 17.25 1.08
N GLY A 349 16.43 18.01 0.87
CA GLY A 349 16.39 19.47 1.03
C GLY A 349 15.31 19.96 2.00
N ASP A 350 14.84 21.18 1.75
CA ASP A 350 13.88 21.87 2.65
C ASP A 350 12.49 21.19 2.71
N GLY A 351 12.19 20.30 1.77
CA GLY A 351 10.98 19.50 1.72
C GLY A 351 10.92 18.33 2.70
N MET A 352 12.06 17.89 3.26
CA MET A 352 12.13 16.72 4.15
C MET A 352 11.13 16.76 5.31
N LYS A 353 10.88 17.93 5.88
CA LYS A 353 9.89 18.11 6.96
C LYS A 353 8.48 17.67 6.56
N TYR A 354 8.11 17.83 5.29
CA TYR A 354 6.80 17.43 4.78
C TYR A 354 6.68 15.91 4.61
N VAL A 355 7.81 15.24 4.32
CA VAL A 355 7.84 13.78 4.23
C VAL A 355 7.48 13.14 5.57
N VAL A 356 8.03 13.67 6.67
CA VAL A 356 7.76 13.15 8.03
C VAL A 356 6.40 13.61 8.54
N ASN A 357 6.09 14.91 8.43
CA ASN A 357 4.95 15.51 9.12
C ASN A 357 3.63 15.41 8.33
N ASP A 358 3.69 15.56 6.99
CA ASP A 358 2.50 15.65 6.16
C ASP A 358 2.22 14.33 5.43
N LEU A 359 3.27 13.61 4.98
CA LEU A 359 3.15 12.30 4.35
C LEU A 359 3.17 11.13 5.35
N GLY A 360 3.67 11.36 6.58
CA GLY A 360 3.77 10.32 7.61
C GLY A 360 4.73 9.18 7.26
N LEU A 361 5.75 9.43 6.42
CA LEU A 361 6.67 8.41 5.95
C LEU A 361 7.88 8.24 6.87
N ILE A 362 8.28 7.00 7.10
CA ILE A 362 9.59 6.65 7.64
C ILE A 362 10.54 6.67 6.45
N SER A 363 11.42 7.66 6.43
CA SER A 363 12.28 7.90 5.29
C SER A 363 13.54 7.03 5.30
N PRO A 364 13.96 6.46 4.14
CA PRO A 364 15.18 5.69 4.03
C PRO A 364 16.44 6.53 3.80
N PHE A 365 16.38 7.85 3.91
CA PHE A 365 17.52 8.74 3.64
C PHE A 365 18.21 9.20 4.92
N GLU A 366 19.55 9.32 4.86
CA GLU A 366 20.41 9.70 6.01
C GLU A 366 20.01 11.00 6.70
N GLY A 367 19.60 12.03 5.91
CA GLY A 367 19.23 13.35 6.44
C GLY A 367 18.00 13.35 7.35
N PHE A 368 17.21 12.27 7.37
CA PHE A 368 16.01 12.18 8.22
C PHE A 368 16.27 11.75 9.66
N LYS A 369 17.48 11.30 10.00
CA LYS A 369 17.82 10.87 11.36
C LYS A 369 17.56 11.95 12.42
N ASP A 370 17.74 13.22 12.05
CA ASP A 370 17.54 14.36 12.95
C ASP A 370 16.10 14.91 12.95
N LEU A 371 15.27 14.50 12.01
CA LEU A 371 13.84 14.93 11.91
C LEU A 371 12.89 14.08 12.74
N GLY A 372 13.36 12.94 13.24
CA GLY A 372 12.56 12.03 14.05
C GLY A 372 11.68 11.09 13.23
N THR A 373 10.70 10.49 13.89
CA THR A 373 9.72 9.56 13.30
C THR A 373 8.40 10.26 13.06
N PRO A 374 7.55 9.77 12.15
CA PRO A 374 6.20 10.26 11.98
C PRO A 374 5.43 10.35 13.30
N GLU A 375 4.57 11.35 13.42
CA GLU A 375 3.76 11.54 14.65
C GLU A 375 2.63 10.52 14.79
N ASP A 376 2.23 9.87 13.69
CA ASP A 376 1.17 8.87 13.73
C ASP A 376 1.55 7.65 14.60
N PRO A 377 0.57 7.02 15.27
CA PRO A 377 0.84 5.97 16.24
C PRO A 377 1.37 4.68 15.61
N LEU A 378 0.98 4.36 14.38
CA LEU A 378 1.41 3.14 13.68
C LEU A 378 2.83 3.30 13.13
N GLY A 379 3.16 4.46 12.54
CA GLY A 379 4.51 4.78 12.11
C GLY A 379 5.52 4.77 13.26
N LYS A 380 5.15 5.30 14.44
CA LYS A 380 5.97 5.19 15.66
C LYS A 380 6.27 3.74 16.05
N GLN A 381 5.30 2.85 15.90
CA GLN A 381 5.52 1.44 16.23
C GLN A 381 6.40 0.73 15.22
N VAL A 382 6.24 1.00 13.91
CA VAL A 382 7.16 0.47 12.90
C VAL A 382 8.59 0.91 13.19
N ALA A 383 8.81 2.19 13.46
CA ALA A 383 10.13 2.71 13.84
C ALA A 383 10.69 2.02 15.11
N LYS A 384 9.83 1.70 16.09
CA LYS A 384 10.23 0.95 17.29
C LYS A 384 10.67 -0.48 16.94
N TYR A 385 9.90 -1.20 16.09
CA TYR A 385 10.29 -2.54 15.62
C TYR A 385 11.62 -2.53 14.87
N MET A 386 11.87 -1.51 14.04
CA MET A 386 13.15 -1.35 13.33
C MET A 386 14.34 -1.14 14.26
N GLN A 387 14.13 -0.54 15.43
CA GLN A 387 15.17 -0.24 16.42
C GLN A 387 15.38 -1.37 17.45
N ASP A 388 14.42 -2.27 17.57
CA ASP A 388 14.45 -3.37 18.54
C ASP A 388 15.28 -4.54 18.02
N SER A 389 16.54 -4.62 18.44
CA SER A 389 17.44 -5.72 18.06
C SER A 389 17.07 -7.09 18.66
N SER A 390 16.12 -7.14 19.60
CA SER A 390 15.64 -8.39 20.20
C SER A 390 14.59 -9.10 19.35
N VAL A 391 14.00 -8.41 18.37
CA VAL A 391 12.94 -8.92 17.49
C VAL A 391 13.40 -8.86 16.04
N LYS A 392 13.24 -9.95 15.30
CA LYS A 392 13.54 -10.01 13.86
C LYS A 392 12.26 -9.73 13.06
N THR A 393 12.23 -8.62 12.36
CA THR A 393 11.15 -8.33 11.41
C THR A 393 11.23 -9.25 10.19
N TYR A 394 10.07 -9.47 9.52
CA TYR A 394 10.05 -10.11 8.20
C TYR A 394 10.38 -9.08 7.13
N PRO A 395 11.38 -9.32 6.23
CA PRO A 395 11.60 -8.46 5.08
C PRO A 395 10.46 -8.59 4.07
N TRP A 396 10.31 -7.61 3.19
CA TRP A 396 9.28 -7.65 2.15
C TRP A 396 9.76 -8.47 0.95
N THR A 397 9.64 -9.78 1.04
CA THR A 397 10.03 -10.72 -0.03
C THR A 397 9.02 -10.78 -1.16
N PHE A 398 7.77 -10.37 -0.94
CA PHE A 398 6.71 -10.39 -1.95
C PHE A 398 7.02 -9.51 -3.18
N GLN A 399 7.95 -8.56 -3.08
CA GLN A 399 8.43 -7.78 -4.23
C GLN A 399 9.16 -8.63 -5.29
N TYR A 400 9.51 -9.88 -4.95
CA TYR A 400 10.07 -10.87 -5.87
C TYR A 400 9.00 -11.80 -6.48
N MET A 401 7.73 -11.55 -6.26
CA MET A 401 6.65 -12.27 -6.96
C MET A 401 6.77 -12.12 -8.48
N PRO A 402 6.33 -13.14 -9.25
CA PRO A 402 6.59 -13.21 -10.68
C PRO A 402 6.12 -12.03 -11.51
N SER A 403 4.91 -11.54 -11.25
CA SER A 403 4.28 -10.46 -12.01
C SER A 403 3.04 -9.91 -11.28
N GLN A 404 2.48 -8.81 -11.79
CA GLN A 404 1.17 -8.33 -11.32
C GLN A 404 0.06 -9.33 -11.67
N GLN A 405 0.14 -9.97 -12.84
CA GLN A 405 -0.84 -11.00 -13.24
C GLN A 405 -0.87 -12.18 -12.28
N PHE A 406 0.30 -12.66 -11.83
CA PHE A 406 0.38 -13.70 -10.81
C PHE A 406 -0.32 -13.27 -9.50
N LYS A 407 -0.10 -12.03 -9.07
CA LYS A 407 -0.74 -11.49 -7.86
C LYS A 407 -2.26 -11.48 -8.02
N ASP A 408 -2.75 -10.97 -9.15
CA ASP A 408 -4.19 -10.85 -9.44
C ASP A 408 -4.86 -12.22 -9.51
N ASP A 409 -4.24 -13.19 -10.17
CA ASP A 409 -4.76 -14.57 -10.29
C ASP A 409 -4.82 -15.25 -8.90
N PHE A 410 -3.75 -15.14 -8.10
CA PHE A 410 -3.75 -15.70 -6.76
C PHE A 410 -4.78 -15.03 -5.84
N GLY A 411 -4.95 -13.70 -5.95
CA GLY A 411 -6.00 -12.97 -5.22
C GLY A 411 -7.40 -13.43 -5.62
N ALA A 412 -7.64 -13.66 -6.91
CA ALA A 412 -8.91 -14.20 -7.40
C ALA A 412 -9.18 -15.61 -6.88
N ASP A 413 -8.16 -16.48 -6.84
CA ASP A 413 -8.28 -17.84 -6.28
C ASP A 413 -8.61 -17.81 -4.78
N LEU A 414 -7.99 -16.91 -4.01
CA LEU A 414 -8.32 -16.69 -2.60
C LEU A 414 -9.77 -16.23 -2.41
N ALA A 415 -10.27 -15.36 -3.29
CA ALA A 415 -11.66 -14.92 -3.27
C ALA A 415 -12.64 -16.06 -3.61
N GLN A 416 -12.29 -16.95 -4.55
CA GLN A 416 -13.09 -18.14 -4.86
C GLN A 416 -13.10 -19.14 -3.70
N TYR A 417 -11.93 -19.35 -3.06
CA TYR A 417 -11.82 -20.18 -1.86
C TYR A 417 -12.70 -19.62 -0.72
N ALA A 418 -12.60 -18.33 -0.40
CA ALA A 418 -13.43 -17.69 0.63
C ALA A 418 -14.93 -17.80 0.36
N SER A 419 -15.31 -17.86 -0.93
CA SER A 419 -16.70 -18.04 -1.38
C SER A 419 -17.15 -19.51 -1.39
N GLY A 420 -16.26 -20.47 -1.11
CA GLY A 420 -16.53 -21.90 -1.16
C GLY A 420 -16.70 -22.48 -2.58
N ASN A 421 -16.12 -21.79 -3.58
CA ASN A 421 -16.19 -22.18 -4.99
C ASN A 421 -14.92 -22.89 -5.47
N LEU A 422 -13.86 -22.87 -4.67
CA LEU A 422 -12.56 -23.48 -4.97
C LEU A 422 -12.04 -24.20 -3.72
N GLU A 423 -11.49 -25.41 -3.89
CA GLU A 423 -10.86 -26.14 -2.80
C GLU A 423 -9.43 -25.66 -2.56
N TRP A 424 -8.92 -25.76 -1.32
CA TRP A 424 -7.58 -25.27 -1.00
C TRP A 424 -6.46 -25.94 -1.81
N ASP A 425 -6.54 -27.24 -2.07
CA ASP A 425 -5.55 -27.96 -2.86
C ASP A 425 -5.49 -27.46 -4.32
N GLU A 426 -6.60 -26.96 -4.85
CA GLU A 426 -6.66 -26.33 -6.18
C GLU A 426 -5.95 -24.96 -6.15
N VAL A 427 -6.16 -24.16 -5.11
CA VAL A 427 -5.41 -22.89 -4.89
C VAL A 427 -3.91 -23.13 -4.85
N VAL A 428 -3.45 -24.14 -4.07
CA VAL A 428 -2.02 -24.49 -3.96
C VAL A 428 -1.45 -24.95 -5.29
N THR A 429 -2.20 -25.74 -6.05
CA THR A 429 -1.77 -26.24 -7.37
C THR A 429 -1.61 -25.09 -8.35
N ALA A 430 -2.63 -24.22 -8.46
CA ALA A 430 -2.61 -23.06 -9.35
C ALA A 430 -1.48 -22.09 -8.97
N PHE A 431 -1.26 -21.85 -7.67
CA PHE A 431 -0.15 -21.02 -7.19
C PHE A 431 1.21 -21.49 -7.71
N LYS A 432 1.52 -22.78 -7.59
CA LYS A 432 2.82 -23.34 -8.01
C LYS A 432 3.01 -23.26 -9.52
N GLU A 433 1.99 -23.65 -10.27
CA GLU A 433 2.03 -23.66 -11.73
C GLU A 433 2.17 -22.25 -12.29
N ASN A 434 1.39 -21.30 -11.78
CA ASN A 434 1.43 -19.91 -12.19
C ASN A 434 2.73 -19.22 -11.77
N TRP A 435 3.26 -19.51 -10.55
CA TRP A 435 4.55 -18.97 -10.14
C TRP A 435 5.66 -19.34 -11.12
N ALA A 436 5.84 -20.61 -11.41
CA ALA A 436 6.89 -21.10 -12.31
C ALA A 436 6.73 -20.56 -13.74
N ALA A 437 5.49 -20.55 -14.25
CA ALA A 437 5.20 -20.04 -15.59
C ALA A 437 5.49 -18.54 -15.73
N GLU A 438 5.02 -17.73 -14.79
CA GLU A 438 5.18 -16.28 -14.80
C GLU A 438 6.64 -15.85 -14.51
N LYS A 439 7.37 -16.56 -13.63
CA LYS A 439 8.81 -16.34 -13.44
C LYS A 439 9.58 -16.61 -14.73
N ALA A 440 9.33 -17.74 -15.38
CA ALA A 440 9.99 -18.08 -16.65
C ALA A 440 9.67 -17.08 -17.77
N ALA A 441 8.48 -16.47 -17.76
CA ALA A 441 8.06 -15.50 -18.77
C ALA A 441 8.67 -14.10 -18.53
N ASN A 442 8.73 -13.64 -17.28
CA ASN A 442 9.01 -12.24 -16.95
C ASN A 442 10.42 -12.00 -16.41
N TRP A 443 11.04 -12.98 -15.73
CA TRP A 443 12.36 -12.84 -15.09
C TRP A 443 13.48 -13.48 -15.93
N LYS A 444 13.56 -13.14 -17.20
CA LYS A 444 14.65 -13.62 -18.05
C LYS A 444 15.98 -13.05 -17.57
N LYS A 445 16.90 -13.96 -17.28
CA LYS A 445 18.32 -13.64 -17.01
C LYS A 445 19.02 -13.17 -18.27
#